data_3abebf4288f8b7310fd1c59570c5e428
#
_entry.id   3abebf4288f8b7310fd1c59570c5e428
#
_cell.length_a   1.000
_cell.length_b   1.000
_cell.length_c   1.000
_cell.angle_alpha   90.00
_cell.angle_beta   90.00
_cell.angle_gamma   90.00
#
_symmetry.space_group_name_H-M   'P 1'
#
loop_
_entity.id
_entity.type
_entity.pdbx_description
1 polymer ?
#
loop_
_entity_poly.entity_id
_entity_poly.type
_entity_poly.pdbx_seq_one_letter_code
_entity_poly.pdbx_strand_id
1 'polypeptide(L)'
;MKRVIDFVKIQKIMLPIIIVCMLVSLWTVFLPKSLPLGFLTPKNFNVGIDFQGGVSQRITVYSGASIEKIRELAKEAGLGSNVQEVILNEKQQIGKASSFLVKTGLTEDDEKELEELRKTQPDLTPAQYLGKKTEKMFEMLNKEYGAEYKLTGEDFEEANAKLQNEEKIEGIISVSDAEIVLKNAVNDSTNTVSPASSKGMRGQAIMLIAFVVAVILLYVTIRFKFQFAVAGVLALVHDALICLGMVSLFEIELDLTVVAAILTIIGYSINDTIVIFDRVRENFKIMKDEHPDKIFNVSLSQTLGRTFITSITTLFPVIALFIFGGSNIKGFAFVIMIGIVAGTISTLFLASTIALAFERSLSKDKIKKIEAIQEREEKKAKELANSENGDVATEASAAKGEDIAISKKTMMKLMGKKK
;
A
#
# COMPACT_ATOMS: atom_id res chain seq x y z
N MET A 1 29.94 -20.89 10.73
CA MET A 1 28.46 -20.95 10.82
C MET A 1 27.92 -19.53 10.91
N LYS A 2 27.02 -19.09 10.01
CA LYS A 2 26.32 -17.80 10.15
C LYS A 2 25.51 -17.84 11.45
N ARG A 3 25.55 -16.78 12.23
CA ARG A 3 24.83 -16.66 13.50
C ARG A 3 23.32 -16.77 13.20
N VAL A 4 22.64 -17.78 13.80
CA VAL A 4 21.20 -17.95 13.67
C VAL A 4 20.52 -16.97 14.61
N ILE A 5 19.65 -16.10 14.06
CA ILE A 5 18.88 -15.13 14.83
C ILE A 5 17.64 -15.80 15.39
N ASP A 6 17.27 -15.50 16.62
CA ASP A 6 16.06 -16.04 17.25
C ASP A 6 14.83 -15.18 16.90
N PHE A 7 14.35 -15.35 15.67
CA PHE A 7 13.15 -14.66 15.16
C PHE A 7 11.91 -15.00 15.98
N VAL A 8 11.77 -16.23 16.43
CA VAL A 8 10.62 -16.68 17.23
C VAL A 8 10.50 -15.90 18.55
N LYS A 9 11.65 -15.50 19.12
CA LYS A 9 11.66 -14.63 20.31
C LYS A 9 11.29 -13.20 19.96
N ILE A 10 11.82 -12.67 18.85
CA ILE A 10 11.56 -11.30 18.37
C ILE A 10 10.09 -11.16 17.96
N GLN A 11 9.50 -12.18 17.34
CA GLN A 11 8.09 -12.22 16.94
C GLN A 11 7.13 -11.92 18.09
N LYS A 12 7.45 -12.35 19.32
CA LYS A 12 6.61 -12.07 20.49
C LYS A 12 6.49 -10.58 20.81
N ILE A 13 7.49 -9.80 20.44
CA ILE A 13 7.52 -8.33 20.61
C ILE A 13 6.93 -7.64 19.38
N MET A 14 7.28 -8.11 18.19
CA MET A 14 6.86 -7.49 16.94
C MET A 14 5.38 -7.71 16.63
N LEU A 15 4.82 -8.88 16.97
CA LEU A 15 3.42 -9.18 16.67
C LEU A 15 2.42 -8.21 17.33
N PRO A 16 2.53 -7.88 18.64
CA PRO A 16 1.69 -6.83 19.23
C PRO A 16 1.82 -5.47 18.52
N ILE A 17 3.03 -5.07 18.13
CA ILE A 17 3.27 -3.81 17.42
C ILE A 17 2.54 -3.82 16.06
N ILE A 18 2.68 -4.90 15.29
CA ILE A 18 2.01 -5.09 14.01
C ILE A 18 0.48 -5.02 14.17
N ILE A 19 -0.06 -5.69 15.21
CA ILE A 19 -1.50 -5.66 15.49
C ILE A 19 -1.95 -4.23 15.85
N VAL A 20 -1.20 -3.50 16.67
CA VAL A 20 -1.52 -2.11 17.01
C VAL A 20 -1.50 -1.22 15.76
N CYS A 21 -0.47 -1.33 14.91
CA CYS A 21 -0.41 -0.59 13.65
C CYS A 21 -1.60 -0.90 12.74
N MET A 22 -2.00 -2.18 12.65
CA MET A 22 -3.17 -2.61 11.88
C MET A 22 -4.47 -2.04 12.46
N LEU A 23 -4.63 -2.05 13.79
CA LEU A 23 -5.80 -1.46 14.45
C LEU A 23 -5.87 0.05 14.24
N VAL A 24 -4.73 0.75 14.31
CA VAL A 24 -4.66 2.18 13.99
C VAL A 24 -5.05 2.43 12.54
N SER A 25 -4.55 1.62 11.60
CA SER A 25 -4.92 1.74 10.18
C SER A 25 -6.41 1.48 9.95
N LEU A 26 -6.99 0.45 10.57
CA LEU A 26 -8.43 0.20 10.55
C LEU A 26 -9.22 1.37 11.16
N TRP A 27 -8.72 1.93 12.24
CA TRP A 27 -9.31 3.10 12.89
C TRP A 27 -9.38 4.29 11.93
N THR A 28 -8.27 4.64 11.28
CA THR A 28 -8.21 5.79 10.37
C THR A 28 -9.06 5.60 9.12
N VAL A 29 -9.27 4.35 8.67
CA VAL A 29 -10.03 4.02 7.45
C VAL A 29 -11.53 3.94 7.69
N PHE A 30 -11.97 3.32 8.80
CA PHE A 30 -13.37 2.91 8.95
C PHE A 30 -14.17 3.67 10.02
N LEU A 31 -13.52 4.38 10.95
CA LEU A 31 -14.27 5.06 12.02
C LEU A 31 -14.64 6.50 11.67
N PRO A 32 -15.81 6.95 12.15
CA PRO A 32 -16.30 8.30 11.87
C PRO A 32 -15.48 9.40 12.57
N LYS A 33 -15.42 10.58 11.96
CA LYS A 33 -14.70 11.78 12.44
C LYS A 33 -15.08 12.28 13.84
N SER A 34 -16.11 11.73 14.46
CA SER A 34 -16.69 12.23 15.71
C SER A 34 -15.86 11.99 16.97
N LEU A 35 -14.75 11.23 16.88
CA LEU A 35 -13.85 10.95 18.00
C LEU A 35 -12.54 11.74 17.85
N PRO A 36 -12.38 12.91 18.50
CA PRO A 36 -11.17 13.71 18.38
C PRO A 36 -10.03 13.09 19.20
N LEU A 37 -9.10 12.44 18.53
CA LEU A 37 -7.87 11.87 19.11
C LEU A 37 -6.61 12.56 18.57
N GLY A 38 -6.67 13.87 18.42
CA GLY A 38 -5.52 14.65 17.89
C GLY A 38 -5.16 14.23 16.45
N PHE A 39 -3.89 13.90 16.20
CA PHE A 39 -3.40 13.49 14.87
C PHE A 39 -3.97 12.15 14.37
N LEU A 40 -4.51 11.31 15.28
CA LEU A 40 -5.19 10.05 14.95
C LEU A 40 -6.69 10.22 14.70
N THR A 41 -7.19 11.45 14.60
CA THR A 41 -8.59 11.69 14.25
C THR A 41 -8.89 11.04 12.89
N PRO A 42 -9.91 10.16 12.78
CA PRO A 42 -10.29 9.55 11.52
C PRO A 42 -10.58 10.64 10.49
N LYS A 43 -9.87 10.62 9.40
CA LYS A 43 -10.08 11.54 8.28
C LYS A 43 -10.72 10.74 7.16
N ASN A 44 -11.78 11.29 6.56
CA ASN A 44 -12.30 10.66 5.34
C ASN A 44 -11.17 10.61 4.31
N PHE A 45 -11.14 9.57 3.50
CA PHE A 45 -10.24 9.54 2.37
C PHE A 45 -10.38 10.82 1.56
N ASN A 46 -9.25 11.43 1.24
CA ASN A 46 -9.18 12.44 0.20
C ASN A 46 -9.33 11.72 -1.15
N VAL A 47 -10.58 11.52 -1.57
CA VAL A 47 -10.90 10.74 -2.77
C VAL A 47 -10.64 11.62 -3.98
N GLY A 48 -9.80 11.13 -4.91
CA GLY A 48 -9.45 11.84 -6.12
C GLY A 48 -10.61 11.97 -7.11
N ILE A 49 -10.43 12.88 -8.05
CA ILE A 49 -11.42 13.15 -9.11
C ILE A 49 -11.74 11.91 -9.95
N ASP A 50 -10.83 10.95 -10.05
CA ASP A 50 -11.04 9.67 -10.74
C ASP A 50 -12.23 8.90 -10.16
N PHE A 51 -12.45 9.03 -8.85
CA PHE A 51 -13.48 8.29 -8.12
C PHE A 51 -14.69 9.15 -7.71
N GLN A 52 -14.57 10.46 -7.63
CA GLN A 52 -15.70 11.35 -7.31
C GLN A 52 -16.30 12.00 -8.55
N GLY A 53 -15.54 12.07 -9.65
CA GLY A 53 -15.80 12.99 -10.72
C GLY A 53 -15.38 14.40 -10.34
N GLY A 54 -15.06 15.20 -11.32
CA GLY A 54 -14.60 16.56 -11.06
C GLY A 54 -13.73 17.12 -12.15
N VAL A 55 -13.00 18.18 -11.81
CA VAL A 55 -12.12 18.91 -12.72
C VAL A 55 -10.74 19.04 -12.08
N SER A 56 -9.71 18.79 -12.86
CA SER A 56 -8.33 19.10 -12.55
C SER A 56 -7.83 20.17 -13.50
N GLN A 57 -7.36 21.28 -12.97
CA GLN A 57 -6.87 22.42 -13.75
C GLN A 57 -5.46 22.77 -13.35
N ARG A 58 -4.60 22.97 -14.33
CA ARG A 58 -3.28 23.55 -14.11
C ARG A 58 -3.38 25.06 -14.33
N ILE A 59 -3.03 25.81 -13.30
CA ILE A 59 -3.05 27.26 -13.29
C ILE A 59 -1.62 27.74 -13.12
N THR A 60 -1.15 28.58 -14.06
CA THR A 60 0.15 29.25 -13.95
C THR A 60 -0.08 30.71 -13.64
N VAL A 61 0.63 31.24 -12.64
CA VAL A 61 0.64 32.65 -12.23
C VAL A 61 2.03 33.20 -12.50
N TYR A 62 2.16 34.09 -13.46
CA TYR A 62 3.45 34.60 -13.94
C TYR A 62 4.13 35.57 -12.96
N SER A 63 3.37 36.33 -12.19
CA SER A 63 3.92 37.19 -11.11
C SER A 63 4.47 36.38 -9.90
N GLY A 64 4.27 35.07 -9.89
CA GLY A 64 4.51 34.20 -8.76
C GLY A 64 3.41 34.28 -7.72
N ALA A 65 3.10 33.14 -7.12
CA ALA A 65 2.12 33.06 -6.03
C ALA A 65 2.56 32.00 -5.03
N SER A 66 2.12 32.13 -3.75
CA SER A 66 2.32 31.08 -2.77
C SER A 66 1.19 30.05 -2.81
N ILE A 67 1.50 28.80 -2.51
CA ILE A 67 0.51 27.72 -2.51
C ILE A 67 -0.58 27.95 -1.47
N GLU A 68 -0.25 28.59 -0.33
CA GLU A 68 -1.19 28.93 0.73
C GLU A 68 -2.25 29.89 0.21
N LYS A 69 -1.84 30.91 -0.53
CA LYS A 69 -2.77 31.91 -1.08
C LYS A 69 -3.66 31.31 -2.16
N ILE A 70 -3.11 30.44 -3.01
CA ILE A 70 -3.92 29.72 -4.01
C ILE A 70 -4.94 28.79 -3.35
N ARG A 71 -4.58 28.12 -2.25
CA ARG A 71 -5.54 27.30 -1.47
C ARG A 71 -6.65 28.13 -0.85
N GLU A 72 -6.32 29.31 -0.32
CA GLU A 72 -7.31 30.22 0.23
C GLU A 72 -8.32 30.66 -0.85
N LEU A 73 -7.83 31.14 -1.98
CA LEU A 73 -8.65 31.58 -3.10
C LEU A 73 -9.50 30.45 -3.71
N ALA A 74 -8.94 29.26 -3.83
CA ALA A 74 -9.67 28.07 -4.29
C ALA A 74 -10.81 27.73 -3.34
N LYS A 75 -10.56 27.78 -2.03
CA LYS A 75 -11.59 27.53 -1.00
C LYS A 75 -12.68 28.57 -1.02
N GLU A 76 -12.34 29.86 -1.14
CA GLU A 76 -13.31 30.96 -1.26
C GLU A 76 -14.16 30.89 -2.53
N ALA A 77 -13.55 30.39 -3.64
CA ALA A 77 -14.26 30.13 -4.88
C ALA A 77 -15.17 28.88 -4.82
N GLY A 78 -15.10 28.08 -3.74
CA GLY A 78 -15.85 26.84 -3.58
C GLY A 78 -15.26 25.67 -4.37
N LEU A 79 -13.95 25.72 -4.69
CA LEU A 79 -13.24 24.66 -5.41
C LEU A 79 -12.54 23.65 -4.47
N GLY A 80 -12.73 23.80 -3.16
CA GLY A 80 -12.03 22.98 -2.16
C GLY A 80 -10.58 23.45 -1.95
N SER A 81 -9.79 22.62 -1.25
CA SER A 81 -8.42 22.96 -0.85
C SER A 81 -7.34 22.03 -1.45
N ASN A 82 -7.72 21.19 -2.40
CA ASN A 82 -6.75 20.27 -3.03
C ASN A 82 -5.95 20.99 -4.12
N VAL A 83 -4.95 21.73 -3.67
CA VAL A 83 -4.02 22.48 -4.51
C VAL A 83 -2.62 21.91 -4.31
N GLN A 84 -1.98 21.55 -5.41
CA GLN A 84 -0.61 21.03 -5.44
C GLN A 84 0.26 21.95 -6.30
N GLU A 85 1.43 22.32 -5.79
CA GLU A 85 2.41 23.05 -6.57
C GLU A 85 3.06 22.11 -7.60
N VAL A 86 3.17 22.58 -8.83
CA VAL A 86 3.79 21.85 -9.93
C VAL A 86 5.15 22.46 -10.22
N ILE A 87 6.18 21.62 -10.19
CA ILE A 87 7.53 22.05 -10.57
C ILE A 87 7.53 22.31 -12.08
N LEU A 88 7.78 23.57 -12.46
CA LEU A 88 7.98 23.92 -13.85
C LEU A 88 9.36 23.44 -14.30
N ASN A 89 9.43 22.83 -15.48
CA ASN A 89 10.71 22.55 -16.13
C ASN A 89 11.37 23.86 -16.56
N GLU A 90 12.69 23.88 -16.71
CA GLU A 90 13.45 25.07 -17.17
C GLU A 90 12.85 25.71 -18.44
N LYS A 91 12.32 24.89 -19.35
CA LYS A 91 11.64 25.38 -20.56
C LYS A 91 10.29 26.05 -20.31
N GLN A 92 9.62 25.75 -19.20
CA GLN A 92 8.31 26.30 -18.84
C GLN A 92 8.43 27.46 -17.82
N GLN A 93 9.59 27.59 -17.19
CA GLN A 93 9.85 28.65 -16.24
C GLN A 93 10.15 29.94 -16.99
N ILE A 94 9.36 30.98 -16.76
CA ILE A 94 9.56 32.32 -17.28
C ILE A 94 9.44 33.26 -16.10
N GLY A 95 10.49 34.00 -15.81
CA GLY A 95 10.52 34.95 -14.70
C GLY A 95 10.19 34.29 -13.34
N LYS A 96 9.19 34.81 -12.63
CA LYS A 96 8.74 34.33 -11.33
C LYS A 96 7.57 33.36 -11.40
N ALA A 97 7.27 32.79 -12.56
CA ALA A 97 6.09 31.95 -12.76
C ALA A 97 6.03 30.77 -11.76
N SER A 98 4.86 30.59 -11.16
CA SER A 98 4.52 29.45 -10.30
C SER A 98 3.33 28.72 -10.88
N SER A 99 3.37 27.39 -10.93
CA SER A 99 2.27 26.60 -11.48
C SER A 99 1.66 25.71 -10.40
N PHE A 100 0.32 25.63 -10.43
CA PHE A 100 -0.46 24.90 -9.45
C PHE A 100 -1.46 23.99 -10.14
N LEU A 101 -1.62 22.79 -9.61
CA LEU A 101 -2.66 21.85 -9.99
C LEU A 101 -3.79 21.95 -8.97
N VAL A 102 -4.94 22.49 -9.40
CA VAL A 102 -6.15 22.58 -8.59
C VAL A 102 -7.07 21.45 -8.98
N LYS A 103 -7.33 20.54 -8.05
CA LYS A 103 -8.23 19.41 -8.25
C LYS A 103 -9.51 19.64 -7.44
N THR A 104 -10.64 19.60 -8.10
CA THR A 104 -11.94 19.85 -7.49
C THR A 104 -12.87 18.70 -7.81
N GLY A 105 -13.23 17.92 -6.77
CA GLY A 105 -14.28 16.92 -6.86
C GLY A 105 -15.66 17.52 -6.65
N LEU A 106 -16.68 16.84 -7.14
CA LEU A 106 -18.07 17.18 -6.83
C LEU A 106 -18.38 16.69 -5.41
N THR A 107 -18.74 17.63 -4.53
CA THR A 107 -19.24 17.29 -3.19
C THR A 107 -20.72 16.92 -3.26
N GLU A 108 -21.26 16.30 -2.19
CA GLU A 108 -22.71 16.02 -2.11
C GLU A 108 -23.56 17.29 -2.18
N ASP A 109 -23.05 18.42 -1.68
CA ASP A 109 -23.74 19.70 -1.74
C ASP A 109 -23.67 20.28 -3.15
N ASP A 110 -22.55 20.12 -3.86
CA ASP A 110 -22.42 20.48 -5.27
C ASP A 110 -23.37 19.66 -6.16
N GLU A 111 -23.56 18.37 -5.85
CA GLU A 111 -24.51 17.53 -6.59
C GLU A 111 -25.96 18.02 -6.43
N LYS A 112 -26.34 18.39 -5.22
CA LYS A 112 -27.67 18.95 -4.95
C LYS A 112 -27.89 20.30 -5.65
N GLU A 113 -26.92 21.20 -5.54
CA GLU A 113 -26.97 22.50 -6.21
C GLU A 113 -27.04 22.35 -7.74
N LEU A 114 -26.26 21.41 -8.28
CA LEU A 114 -26.28 21.09 -9.71
C LEU A 114 -27.65 20.52 -10.15
N GLU A 115 -28.28 19.67 -9.34
CA GLU A 115 -29.62 19.15 -9.62
C GLU A 115 -30.67 20.25 -9.60
N GLU A 116 -30.56 21.19 -8.68
CA GLU A 116 -31.46 22.35 -8.67
C GLU A 116 -31.28 23.25 -9.89
N LEU A 117 -30.03 23.54 -10.26
CA LEU A 117 -29.72 24.33 -11.45
C LEU A 117 -30.16 23.65 -12.74
N ARG A 118 -30.16 22.33 -12.80
CA ARG A 118 -30.66 21.56 -13.95
C ARG A 118 -32.17 21.68 -14.18
N LYS A 119 -32.93 22.07 -13.18
CA LYS A 119 -34.36 22.38 -13.38
C LYS A 119 -34.57 23.57 -14.29
N THR A 120 -33.63 24.52 -14.27
CA THR A 120 -33.65 25.73 -15.12
C THR A 120 -32.72 25.63 -16.33
N GLN A 121 -31.66 24.82 -16.25
CA GLN A 121 -30.67 24.59 -17.29
C GLN A 121 -30.41 23.08 -17.45
N PRO A 122 -31.28 22.35 -18.19
CA PRO A 122 -31.23 20.88 -18.26
C PRO A 122 -29.89 20.32 -18.79
N ASP A 123 -29.23 21.07 -19.67
CA ASP A 123 -27.97 20.66 -20.32
C ASP A 123 -26.71 21.02 -19.50
N LEU A 124 -26.86 21.57 -18.29
CA LEU A 124 -25.73 21.96 -17.46
C LEU A 124 -24.94 20.71 -17.01
N THR A 125 -23.72 20.60 -17.55
CA THR A 125 -22.80 19.52 -17.17
C THR A 125 -22.06 19.83 -15.88
N PRO A 126 -21.61 18.80 -15.11
CA PRO A 126 -20.76 19.01 -13.94
C PRO A 126 -19.50 19.83 -14.23
N ALA A 127 -18.91 19.64 -15.41
CA ALA A 127 -17.73 20.38 -15.85
C ALA A 127 -18.02 21.87 -16.03
N GLN A 128 -19.17 22.22 -16.63
CA GLN A 128 -19.59 23.61 -16.78
C GLN A 128 -19.92 24.26 -15.44
N TYR A 129 -20.52 23.52 -14.51
CA TYR A 129 -20.78 24.00 -13.15
C TYR A 129 -19.50 24.32 -12.40
N LEU A 130 -18.54 23.39 -12.40
CA LEU A 130 -17.22 23.63 -11.79
C LEU A 130 -16.42 24.71 -12.55
N GLY A 131 -16.62 24.83 -13.87
CA GLY A 131 -16.05 25.89 -14.69
C GLY A 131 -16.43 27.30 -14.20
N LYS A 132 -17.69 27.50 -13.81
CA LYS A 132 -18.14 28.78 -13.23
C LYS A 132 -17.44 29.11 -11.91
N LYS A 133 -17.22 28.11 -11.05
CA LYS A 133 -16.43 28.29 -9.80
C LYS A 133 -14.97 28.63 -10.11
N THR A 134 -14.42 28.04 -11.16
CA THR A 134 -13.07 28.36 -11.63
C THR A 134 -12.95 29.77 -12.16
N GLU A 135 -13.91 30.25 -12.95
CA GLU A 135 -13.95 31.64 -13.40
C GLU A 135 -13.92 32.59 -12.21
N LYS A 136 -14.72 32.33 -11.18
CA LYS A 136 -14.68 33.12 -9.95
C LYS A 136 -13.31 33.12 -9.30
N MET A 137 -12.61 31.98 -9.25
CA MET A 137 -11.23 31.91 -8.75
C MET A 137 -10.28 32.76 -9.59
N PHE A 138 -10.40 32.74 -10.93
CA PHE A 138 -9.58 33.58 -11.80
C PHE A 138 -9.87 35.10 -11.62
N GLU A 139 -11.12 35.49 -11.38
CA GLU A 139 -11.47 36.86 -11.03
C GLU A 139 -10.78 37.31 -9.74
N MET A 140 -10.77 36.42 -8.71
CA MET A 140 -10.09 36.67 -7.43
C MET A 140 -8.57 36.74 -7.59
N LEU A 141 -7.98 35.85 -8.41
CA LEU A 141 -6.55 35.89 -8.76
C LEU A 141 -6.17 37.19 -9.47
N ASN A 142 -6.96 37.61 -10.45
CA ASN A 142 -6.74 38.86 -11.17
C ASN A 142 -6.86 40.09 -10.26
N LYS A 143 -7.74 40.03 -9.24
CA LYS A 143 -7.87 41.12 -8.27
C LYS A 143 -6.65 41.17 -7.31
N GLU A 144 -6.11 40.04 -6.93
CA GLU A 144 -4.98 39.94 -5.99
C GLU A 144 -3.63 40.24 -6.66
N TYR A 145 -3.38 39.64 -7.82
CA TYR A 145 -2.08 39.66 -8.50
C TYR A 145 -2.04 40.55 -9.73
N GLY A 146 -3.17 41.13 -10.14
CA GLY A 146 -3.31 41.89 -11.40
C GLY A 146 -3.68 40.99 -12.59
N ALA A 147 -4.41 41.53 -13.54
CA ALA A 147 -4.87 40.79 -14.73
C ALA A 147 -3.76 40.52 -15.75
N GLU A 148 -2.77 41.41 -15.80
CA GLU A 148 -1.66 41.37 -16.75
C GLU A 148 -0.31 41.35 -16.04
N TYR A 149 0.65 40.66 -16.66
CA TYR A 149 2.04 40.61 -16.22
C TYR A 149 2.94 40.98 -17.37
N LYS A 150 3.91 41.89 -17.12
CA LYS A 150 4.85 42.38 -18.11
C LYS A 150 6.22 41.76 -17.92
N LEU A 151 6.71 41.10 -18.96
CA LEU A 151 8.06 40.61 -19.05
C LEU A 151 8.95 41.68 -19.67
N THR A 152 9.98 42.09 -18.96
CA THR A 152 10.96 43.10 -19.39
C THR A 152 12.37 42.67 -19.01
N GLY A 153 13.40 43.24 -19.64
CA GLY A 153 14.79 42.91 -19.33
C GLY A 153 15.17 41.46 -19.63
N GLU A 154 15.82 40.81 -18.69
CA GLU A 154 16.29 39.41 -18.86
C GLU A 154 15.14 38.44 -19.10
N ASP A 155 14.02 38.61 -18.39
CA ASP A 155 12.82 37.75 -18.54
C ASP A 155 12.21 37.89 -19.95
N PHE A 156 12.27 39.11 -20.55
CA PHE A 156 11.85 39.34 -21.94
C PHE A 156 12.76 38.63 -22.93
N GLU A 157 14.09 38.73 -22.75
CA GLU A 157 15.05 38.07 -23.65
C GLU A 157 14.87 36.54 -23.64
N GLU A 158 14.70 35.98 -22.45
CA GLU A 158 14.46 34.53 -22.28
C GLU A 158 13.13 34.11 -22.95
N ALA A 159 12.04 34.85 -22.73
CA ALA A 159 10.74 34.53 -23.30
C ALA A 159 10.77 34.71 -24.84
N ASN A 160 11.44 35.77 -25.35
CA ASN A 160 11.58 35.99 -26.77
C ASN A 160 12.42 34.91 -27.45
N ALA A 161 13.48 34.43 -26.82
CA ALA A 161 14.27 33.30 -27.31
C ALA A 161 13.43 32.02 -27.39
N LYS A 162 12.58 31.75 -26.41
CA LYS A 162 11.64 30.62 -26.44
C LYS A 162 10.63 30.74 -27.57
N LEU A 163 10.07 31.93 -27.79
CA LEU A 163 9.15 32.17 -28.90
C LEU A 163 9.83 32.00 -30.29
N GLN A 164 11.07 32.42 -30.43
CA GLN A 164 11.84 32.20 -31.65
C GLN A 164 12.14 30.72 -31.93
N ASN A 165 12.22 29.89 -30.88
CA ASN A 165 12.37 28.45 -30.95
C ASN A 165 11.03 27.70 -31.10
N GLU A 166 9.96 28.39 -31.47
CA GLU A 166 8.60 27.85 -31.61
C GLU A 166 8.03 27.22 -30.32
N GLU A 167 8.56 27.61 -29.16
CA GLU A 167 8.02 27.15 -27.87
C GLU A 167 6.76 27.97 -27.54
N LYS A 168 5.71 27.27 -27.13
CA LYS A 168 4.42 27.89 -26.82
C LYS A 168 4.44 28.53 -25.43
N ILE A 169 4.18 29.81 -25.37
CA ILE A 169 3.91 30.56 -24.13
C ILE A 169 2.41 30.85 -24.06
N GLU A 170 1.77 30.34 -23.00
CA GLU A 170 0.32 30.51 -22.82
C GLU A 170 -0.01 31.95 -22.36
N GLY A 171 -1.13 32.47 -22.83
CA GLY A 171 -1.70 33.73 -22.34
C GLY A 171 -1.07 35.00 -22.88
N ILE A 172 -0.29 34.96 -23.96
CA ILE A 172 0.26 36.16 -24.57
C ILE A 172 -0.88 37.10 -25.00
N ILE A 173 -0.80 38.37 -24.57
CA ILE A 173 -1.69 39.44 -24.95
C ILE A 173 -1.05 40.25 -26.06
N SER A 174 0.20 40.68 -25.87
CA SER A 174 0.96 41.44 -26.86
C SER A 174 2.46 41.19 -26.76
N VAL A 175 3.15 41.31 -27.87
CA VAL A 175 4.60 41.24 -27.99
C VAL A 175 5.07 42.49 -28.67
N SER A 176 6.05 43.20 -28.08
CA SER A 176 6.76 44.34 -28.63
C SER A 176 8.26 44.10 -28.62
N ASP A 177 9.04 45.03 -29.15
CA ASP A 177 10.50 44.90 -29.19
C ASP A 177 11.17 44.95 -27.81
N ALA A 178 10.46 45.39 -26.79
CA ALA A 178 11.01 45.59 -25.45
C ALA A 178 10.20 44.93 -24.30
N GLU A 179 8.98 44.49 -24.56
CA GLU A 179 8.13 43.85 -23.56
C GLU A 179 7.20 42.80 -24.16
N ILE A 180 6.92 41.74 -23.40
CA ILE A 180 5.85 40.78 -23.64
C ILE A 180 4.81 40.93 -22.53
N VAL A 181 3.56 41.16 -22.89
CA VAL A 181 2.44 41.26 -21.97
C VAL A 181 1.69 39.94 -21.97
N LEU A 182 1.54 39.33 -20.78
CA LEU A 182 0.85 38.08 -20.57
C LEU A 182 -0.38 38.30 -19.68
N LYS A 183 -1.40 37.43 -19.84
CA LYS A 183 -2.37 37.25 -18.75
C LYS A 183 -1.62 36.70 -17.51
N ASN A 184 -1.78 37.35 -16.36
CA ASN A 184 -1.01 36.98 -15.19
C ASN A 184 -1.38 35.55 -14.66
N ALA A 185 -2.67 35.23 -14.68
CA ALA A 185 -3.14 33.88 -14.34
C ALA A 185 -3.72 33.18 -15.57
N VAL A 186 -3.19 32.04 -15.92
CA VAL A 186 -3.57 31.27 -17.11
C VAL A 186 -3.92 29.84 -16.74
N ASN A 187 -4.93 29.30 -17.39
CA ASN A 187 -5.29 27.90 -17.31
C ASN A 187 -4.58 27.12 -18.43
N ASP A 188 -3.51 26.43 -18.09
CA ASP A 188 -2.68 25.70 -19.08
C ASP A 188 -3.36 24.40 -19.55
N SER A 189 -4.13 23.74 -18.68
CA SER A 189 -4.83 22.52 -19.03
C SER A 189 -5.99 22.22 -18.09
N THR A 190 -7.05 21.68 -18.65
CA THR A 190 -8.23 21.23 -17.89
C THR A 190 -8.53 19.79 -18.23
N ASN A 191 -8.52 18.92 -17.21
CA ASN A 191 -8.96 17.55 -17.33
C ASN A 191 -10.26 17.38 -16.54
N THR A 192 -11.28 16.80 -17.18
CA THR A 192 -12.60 16.59 -16.55
C THR A 192 -12.91 15.10 -16.49
N VAL A 193 -13.41 14.66 -15.34
CA VAL A 193 -13.91 13.31 -15.14
C VAL A 193 -15.38 13.38 -14.81
N SER A 194 -16.23 12.76 -15.64
CA SER A 194 -17.66 12.76 -15.39
C SER A 194 -18.03 11.87 -14.19
N PRO A 195 -19.09 12.19 -13.42
CA PRO A 195 -19.56 11.32 -12.33
C PRO A 195 -19.94 9.91 -12.78
N ALA A 196 -20.44 9.76 -14.00
CA ALA A 196 -20.75 8.45 -14.58
C ALA A 196 -19.49 7.62 -14.81
N SER A 197 -18.43 8.24 -15.37
CA SER A 197 -17.11 7.57 -15.53
C SER A 197 -16.50 7.23 -14.18
N SER A 198 -16.55 8.11 -13.20
CA SER A 198 -15.95 7.86 -11.87
C SER A 198 -16.64 6.73 -11.11
N LYS A 199 -17.98 6.60 -11.21
CA LYS A 199 -18.71 5.45 -10.68
C LYS A 199 -18.26 4.14 -11.34
N GLY A 200 -18.07 4.14 -12.66
CA GLY A 200 -17.50 3.02 -13.41
C GLY A 200 -16.09 2.66 -12.94
N MET A 201 -15.22 3.64 -12.78
CA MET A 201 -13.84 3.45 -12.33
C MET A 201 -13.75 2.88 -10.91
N ARG A 202 -14.63 3.30 -9.96
CA ARG A 202 -14.70 2.69 -8.63
C ARG A 202 -14.99 1.20 -8.70
N GLY A 203 -16.02 0.82 -9.47
CA GLY A 203 -16.37 -0.59 -9.65
C GLY A 203 -15.25 -1.40 -10.28
N GLN A 204 -14.60 -0.85 -11.29
CA GLN A 204 -13.45 -1.47 -11.96
C GLN A 204 -12.26 -1.63 -11.01
N ALA A 205 -11.93 -0.62 -10.20
CA ALA A 205 -10.83 -0.68 -9.24
C ALA A 205 -11.07 -1.78 -8.18
N ILE A 206 -12.27 -1.85 -7.61
CA ILE A 206 -12.63 -2.90 -6.64
C ILE A 206 -12.56 -4.28 -7.29
N MET A 207 -13.11 -4.43 -8.50
CA MET A 207 -13.08 -5.70 -9.23
C MET A 207 -11.64 -6.13 -9.56
N LEU A 208 -10.78 -5.18 -9.96
CA LEU A 208 -9.37 -5.43 -10.25
C LEU A 208 -8.61 -5.89 -9.00
N ILE A 209 -8.80 -5.23 -7.87
CA ILE A 209 -8.19 -5.64 -6.59
C ILE A 209 -8.65 -7.05 -6.21
N ALA A 210 -9.96 -7.32 -6.27
CA ALA A 210 -10.52 -8.63 -5.95
C ALA A 210 -9.97 -9.73 -6.89
N PHE A 211 -9.86 -9.43 -8.19
CA PHE A 211 -9.32 -10.35 -9.18
C PHE A 211 -7.83 -10.66 -8.91
N VAL A 212 -7.01 -9.65 -8.67
CA VAL A 212 -5.58 -9.83 -8.37
C VAL A 212 -5.40 -10.66 -7.10
N VAL A 213 -6.15 -10.35 -6.03
CA VAL A 213 -6.11 -11.12 -4.78
C VAL A 213 -6.53 -12.58 -5.02
N ALA A 214 -7.58 -12.82 -5.80
CA ALA A 214 -8.04 -14.17 -6.13
C ALA A 214 -6.99 -14.96 -6.93
N VAL A 215 -6.35 -14.35 -7.92
CA VAL A 215 -5.26 -14.97 -8.71
C VAL A 215 -4.06 -15.31 -7.82
N ILE A 216 -3.66 -14.39 -6.94
CA ILE A 216 -2.55 -14.63 -5.99
C ILE A 216 -2.91 -15.77 -5.03
N LEU A 217 -4.13 -15.77 -4.47
CA LEU A 217 -4.61 -16.83 -3.59
C LEU A 217 -4.57 -18.20 -4.29
N LEU A 218 -5.06 -18.25 -5.52
CA LEU A 218 -5.04 -19.48 -6.34
C LEU A 218 -3.60 -19.95 -6.56
N TYR A 219 -2.71 -19.06 -7.01
CA TYR A 219 -1.30 -19.38 -7.24
C TYR A 219 -0.61 -19.92 -5.97
N VAL A 220 -0.77 -19.22 -4.84
CA VAL A 220 -0.12 -19.62 -3.59
C VAL A 220 -0.71 -20.94 -3.06
N THR A 221 -2.01 -21.17 -3.22
CA THR A 221 -2.67 -22.42 -2.80
C THR A 221 -2.18 -23.62 -3.63
N ILE A 222 -1.97 -23.43 -4.93
CA ILE A 222 -1.41 -24.49 -5.80
C ILE A 222 0.06 -24.74 -5.48
N ARG A 223 0.81 -23.69 -5.19
CA ARG A 223 2.28 -23.74 -5.00
C ARG A 223 2.68 -24.24 -3.62
N PHE A 224 1.87 -23.94 -2.59
CA PHE A 224 2.17 -24.23 -1.19
C PHE A 224 1.06 -25.04 -0.51
N LYS A 225 1.35 -25.59 0.67
CA LYS A 225 0.32 -26.14 1.55
C LYS A 225 -0.64 -25.04 2.00
N PHE A 226 -1.88 -25.38 2.19
CA PHE A 226 -2.98 -24.47 2.57
C PHE A 226 -2.61 -23.51 3.73
N GLN A 227 -1.88 -24.00 4.72
CA GLN A 227 -1.45 -23.19 5.89
C GLN A 227 -0.56 -22.01 5.51
N PHE A 228 0.40 -22.24 4.59
CA PHE A 228 1.27 -21.17 4.07
C PHE A 228 0.50 -20.20 3.18
N ALA A 229 -0.47 -20.71 2.43
CA ALA A 229 -1.34 -19.87 1.61
C ALA A 229 -2.16 -18.89 2.48
N VAL A 230 -2.81 -19.40 3.53
CA VAL A 230 -3.56 -18.55 4.47
C VAL A 230 -2.65 -17.53 5.15
N ALA A 231 -1.47 -17.93 5.62
CA ALA A 231 -0.52 -17.03 6.26
C ALA A 231 -0.06 -15.91 5.32
N GLY A 232 0.24 -16.24 4.05
CA GLY A 232 0.63 -15.26 3.04
C GLY A 232 -0.49 -14.27 2.71
N VAL A 233 -1.73 -14.77 2.52
CA VAL A 233 -2.87 -13.90 2.22
C VAL A 233 -3.19 -12.95 3.38
N LEU A 234 -3.15 -13.43 4.62
CA LEU A 234 -3.36 -12.56 5.79
C LEU A 234 -2.29 -11.46 5.90
N ALA A 235 -1.03 -11.77 5.54
CA ALA A 235 0.02 -10.76 5.48
C ALA A 235 -0.24 -9.73 4.37
N LEU A 236 -0.72 -10.15 3.18
CA LEU A 236 -1.07 -9.22 2.10
C LEU A 236 -2.23 -8.30 2.47
N VAL A 237 -3.25 -8.83 3.14
CA VAL A 237 -4.37 -8.02 3.66
C VAL A 237 -3.87 -6.99 4.67
N HIS A 238 -2.98 -7.40 5.57
CA HIS A 238 -2.32 -6.48 6.51
C HIS A 238 -1.57 -5.37 5.76
N ASP A 239 -0.75 -5.70 4.76
CA ASP A 239 0.05 -4.72 4.02
C ASP A 239 -0.84 -3.71 3.28
N ALA A 240 -1.91 -4.18 2.64
CA ALA A 240 -2.90 -3.31 2.00
C ALA A 240 -3.60 -2.38 3.01
N LEU A 241 -3.97 -2.90 4.19
CA LEU A 241 -4.59 -2.10 5.25
C LEU A 241 -3.64 -1.04 5.81
N ILE A 242 -2.35 -1.37 6.00
CA ILE A 242 -1.35 -0.39 6.43
C ILE A 242 -1.19 0.72 5.37
N CYS A 243 -1.09 0.35 4.09
CA CYS A 243 -1.01 1.34 3.00
C CYS A 243 -2.23 2.27 2.99
N LEU A 244 -3.44 1.71 3.06
CA LEU A 244 -4.68 2.50 3.10
C LEU A 244 -4.76 3.38 4.36
N GLY A 245 -4.36 2.86 5.52
CA GLY A 245 -4.31 3.63 6.77
C GLY A 245 -3.35 4.83 6.68
N MET A 246 -2.19 4.63 6.07
CA MET A 246 -1.22 5.71 5.86
C MET A 246 -1.69 6.73 4.82
N VAL A 247 -2.34 6.29 3.74
CA VAL A 247 -3.00 7.18 2.77
C VAL A 247 -4.03 8.06 3.47
N SER A 248 -4.87 7.49 4.33
CA SER A 248 -5.87 8.23 5.11
C SER A 248 -5.22 9.18 6.14
N LEU A 249 -4.21 8.72 6.87
CA LEU A 249 -3.54 9.49 7.92
C LEU A 249 -2.80 10.72 7.38
N PHE A 250 -2.13 10.58 6.24
CA PHE A 250 -1.38 11.66 5.58
C PHE A 250 -2.21 12.45 4.57
N GLU A 251 -3.51 12.18 4.49
CA GLU A 251 -4.43 12.86 3.54
C GLU A 251 -3.99 12.77 2.07
N ILE A 252 -3.27 11.70 1.73
CA ILE A 252 -2.87 11.45 0.34
C ILE A 252 -4.13 11.25 -0.49
N GLU A 253 -4.16 11.84 -1.66
CA GLU A 253 -5.28 11.68 -2.60
C GLU A 253 -5.37 10.24 -3.08
N LEU A 254 -6.54 9.61 -2.85
CA LEU A 254 -6.83 8.27 -3.33
C LEU A 254 -7.30 8.38 -4.79
N ASP A 255 -6.40 8.18 -5.72
CA ASP A 255 -6.61 8.17 -7.16
C ASP A 255 -6.27 6.80 -7.77
N LEU A 256 -6.39 6.66 -9.09
CA LEU A 256 -6.04 5.41 -9.77
C LEU A 256 -4.55 5.07 -9.63
N THR A 257 -3.67 6.05 -9.48
CA THR A 257 -2.23 5.81 -9.34
C THR A 257 -1.91 5.21 -7.98
N VAL A 258 -2.59 5.66 -6.92
CA VAL A 258 -2.49 5.08 -5.56
C VAL A 258 -3.04 3.65 -5.53
N VAL A 259 -4.15 3.37 -6.23
CA VAL A 259 -4.67 2.00 -6.38
C VAL A 259 -3.64 1.11 -7.09
N ALA A 260 -3.03 1.60 -8.17
CA ALA A 260 -1.97 0.87 -8.88
C ALA A 260 -0.76 0.62 -7.97
N ALA A 261 -0.39 1.58 -7.10
CA ALA A 261 0.67 1.40 -6.10
C ALA A 261 0.34 0.26 -5.12
N ILE A 262 -0.89 0.24 -4.59
CA ILE A 262 -1.35 -0.83 -3.66
C ILE A 262 -1.28 -2.20 -4.34
N LEU A 263 -1.73 -2.32 -5.59
CA LEU A 263 -1.65 -3.56 -6.36
C LEU A 263 -0.18 -3.98 -6.60
N THR A 264 0.69 -3.02 -6.86
CA THR A 264 2.13 -3.27 -7.03
C THR A 264 2.74 -3.81 -5.75
N ILE A 265 2.39 -3.25 -4.59
CA ILE A 265 2.88 -3.70 -3.28
C ILE A 265 2.36 -5.10 -2.93
N ILE A 266 1.10 -5.42 -3.24
CA ILE A 266 0.56 -6.77 -3.06
C ILE A 266 1.43 -7.79 -3.83
N GLY A 267 1.79 -7.49 -5.09
CA GLY A 267 2.66 -8.32 -5.90
C GLY A 267 4.12 -8.38 -5.38
N TYR A 268 4.63 -7.28 -4.85
CA TYR A 268 5.98 -7.21 -4.29
C TYR A 268 6.10 -7.99 -2.98
N SER A 269 5.17 -7.81 -2.04
CA SER A 269 5.18 -8.45 -0.73
C SER A 269 5.08 -9.97 -0.82
N ILE A 270 4.24 -10.49 -1.74
CA ILE A 270 4.10 -11.95 -1.90
C ILE A 270 5.40 -12.60 -2.39
N ASN A 271 6.22 -11.90 -3.18
CA ASN A 271 7.49 -12.44 -3.68
C ASN A 271 8.44 -12.83 -2.54
N ASP A 272 8.60 -11.96 -1.55
CA ASP A 272 9.45 -12.23 -0.38
C ASP A 272 8.86 -13.34 0.50
N THR A 273 7.53 -13.34 0.67
CA THR A 273 6.81 -14.40 1.41
C THR A 273 7.04 -15.78 0.78
N ILE A 274 6.97 -15.89 -0.56
CA ILE A 274 7.23 -17.12 -1.31
C ILE A 274 8.66 -17.63 -1.06
N VAL A 275 9.65 -16.74 -1.11
CA VAL A 275 11.06 -17.11 -0.89
C VAL A 275 11.28 -17.66 0.51
N ILE A 276 10.71 -17.04 1.52
CA ILE A 276 10.80 -17.50 2.91
C ILE A 276 10.12 -18.87 3.06
N PHE A 277 8.91 -19.02 2.54
CA PHE A 277 8.15 -20.26 2.65
C PHE A 277 8.78 -21.42 1.87
N ASP A 278 9.37 -21.19 0.71
CA ASP A 278 10.15 -22.20 0.00
C ASP A 278 11.35 -22.63 0.84
N ARG A 279 12.06 -21.71 1.48
CA ARG A 279 13.20 -22.04 2.35
C ARG A 279 12.78 -22.80 3.59
N VAL A 280 11.67 -22.42 4.21
CA VAL A 280 11.07 -23.14 5.32
C VAL A 280 10.72 -24.57 4.90
N ARG A 281 10.08 -24.74 3.75
CA ARG A 281 9.71 -26.06 3.21
C ARG A 281 10.93 -26.92 2.90
N GLU A 282 12.00 -26.34 2.36
CA GLU A 282 13.26 -27.03 2.11
C GLU A 282 13.89 -27.50 3.42
N ASN A 283 14.00 -26.62 4.41
CA ASN A 283 14.56 -26.93 5.71
C ASN A 283 13.74 -27.98 6.49
N PHE A 284 12.42 -28.04 6.34
CA PHE A 284 11.60 -29.12 6.88
C PHE A 284 11.96 -30.51 6.30
N LYS A 285 12.44 -30.57 5.05
CA LYS A 285 12.91 -31.82 4.45
C LYS A 285 14.30 -32.23 4.94
N ILE A 286 15.18 -31.24 5.20
CA ILE A 286 16.56 -31.48 5.63
C ILE A 286 16.64 -31.73 7.13
N MET A 287 15.86 -30.97 7.93
CA MET A 287 15.92 -30.95 9.38
C MET A 287 14.69 -31.67 10.00
N LYS A 288 14.42 -32.89 9.54
CA LYS A 288 13.18 -33.65 9.87
C LYS A 288 12.93 -33.83 11.36
N ASP A 289 14.01 -33.99 12.15
CA ASP A 289 13.95 -34.27 13.58
C ASP A 289 14.02 -33.02 14.46
N GLU A 290 14.05 -31.82 13.85
CA GLU A 290 14.17 -30.59 14.63
C GLU A 290 12.81 -29.97 14.90
N HIS A 291 12.74 -29.19 15.99
CA HIS A 291 11.51 -28.48 16.35
C HIS A 291 11.18 -27.40 15.31
N PRO A 292 9.88 -27.19 14.96
CA PRO A 292 9.47 -26.17 14.00
C PRO A 292 10.08 -24.78 14.24
N ASP A 293 10.22 -24.36 15.50
CA ASP A 293 10.81 -23.07 15.88
C ASP A 293 12.24 -22.91 15.37
N LYS A 294 13.04 -23.98 15.50
CA LYS A 294 14.44 -23.96 15.03
C LYS A 294 14.50 -23.91 13.50
N ILE A 295 13.61 -24.67 12.83
CA ILE A 295 13.52 -24.67 11.37
C ILE A 295 13.18 -23.28 10.85
N PHE A 296 12.19 -22.60 11.45
CA PHE A 296 11.82 -21.23 11.08
C PHE A 296 12.95 -20.23 11.35
N ASN A 297 13.59 -20.28 12.54
CA ASN A 297 14.71 -19.39 12.85
C ASN A 297 15.88 -19.55 11.86
N VAL A 298 16.22 -20.78 11.49
CA VAL A 298 17.27 -21.05 10.50
C VAL A 298 16.85 -20.53 9.12
N SER A 299 15.62 -20.81 8.68
CA SER A 299 15.11 -20.41 7.38
C SER A 299 15.08 -18.90 7.21
N LEU A 300 14.53 -18.19 8.19
CA LEU A 300 14.49 -16.72 8.21
C LEU A 300 15.90 -16.12 8.23
N SER A 301 16.82 -16.68 9.03
CA SER A 301 18.23 -16.21 9.06
C SER A 301 18.94 -16.40 7.70
N GLN A 302 18.60 -17.46 6.96
CA GLN A 302 19.19 -17.75 5.65
C GLN A 302 18.66 -16.81 4.56
N THR A 303 17.40 -16.40 4.63
CA THR A 303 16.73 -15.53 3.63
C THR A 303 16.85 -14.05 3.95
N LEU A 304 17.11 -13.68 5.22
CA LEU A 304 17.13 -12.29 5.68
C LEU A 304 17.98 -11.35 4.82
N GLY A 305 19.20 -11.78 4.47
CA GLY A 305 20.11 -10.97 3.66
C GLY A 305 19.53 -10.64 2.28
N ARG A 306 18.87 -11.61 1.65
CA ARG A 306 18.20 -11.41 0.37
C ARG A 306 17.02 -10.43 0.51
N THR A 307 16.12 -10.68 1.44
CA THR A 307 14.96 -9.81 1.68
C THR A 307 15.39 -8.38 1.97
N PHE A 308 16.43 -8.20 2.79
CA PHE A 308 16.93 -6.85 3.11
C PHE A 308 17.54 -6.13 1.92
N ILE A 309 18.36 -6.82 1.11
CA ILE A 309 18.95 -6.26 -0.10
C ILE A 309 17.85 -5.90 -1.12
N THR A 310 16.90 -6.80 -1.37
CA THR A 310 15.81 -6.54 -2.33
C THR A 310 14.96 -5.35 -1.88
N SER A 311 14.62 -5.24 -0.60
CA SER A 311 13.85 -4.11 -0.07
C SER A 311 14.60 -2.78 -0.21
N ILE A 312 15.89 -2.72 0.14
CA ILE A 312 16.69 -1.50 0.03
C ILE A 312 16.89 -1.10 -1.43
N THR A 313 17.23 -2.03 -2.31
CA THR A 313 17.44 -1.72 -3.73
C THR A 313 16.19 -1.24 -4.43
N THR A 314 15.01 -1.70 -4.02
CA THR A 314 13.73 -1.21 -4.54
C THR A 314 13.32 0.11 -3.88
N LEU A 315 13.60 0.29 -2.59
CA LEU A 315 13.26 1.51 -1.85
C LEU A 315 14.04 2.72 -2.37
N PHE A 316 15.30 2.55 -2.76
CA PHE A 316 16.18 3.64 -3.18
C PHE A 316 15.63 4.44 -4.39
N PRO A 317 15.29 3.82 -5.55
CA PRO A 317 14.68 4.56 -6.66
C PRO A 317 13.32 5.14 -6.31
N VAL A 318 12.54 4.50 -5.43
CA VAL A 318 11.22 5.03 -5.02
C VAL A 318 11.39 6.28 -4.15
N ILE A 319 12.39 6.33 -3.28
CA ILE A 319 12.74 7.55 -2.52
C ILE A 319 13.14 8.68 -3.48
N ALA A 320 13.96 8.38 -4.48
CA ALA A 320 14.32 9.37 -5.50
C ALA A 320 13.07 9.87 -6.25
N LEU A 321 12.16 8.97 -6.60
CA LEU A 321 10.89 9.32 -7.21
C LEU A 321 10.00 10.18 -6.29
N PHE A 322 10.00 9.92 -4.99
CA PHE A 322 9.25 10.71 -4.01
C PHE A 322 9.82 12.14 -3.86
N ILE A 323 11.15 12.28 -3.86
CA ILE A 323 11.84 13.57 -3.68
C ILE A 323 11.77 14.40 -4.97
N PHE A 324 12.12 13.81 -6.10
CA PHE A 324 12.30 14.50 -7.39
C PHE A 324 11.08 14.37 -8.33
N GLY A 325 10.15 13.48 -8.02
CA GLY A 325 8.93 13.28 -8.81
C GLY A 325 7.96 14.46 -8.65
N GLY A 326 7.21 14.74 -9.71
CA GLY A 326 6.13 15.73 -9.66
C GLY A 326 5.01 15.34 -8.70
N SER A 327 4.16 16.31 -8.35
CA SER A 327 3.07 16.15 -7.38
C SER A 327 2.16 14.94 -7.64
N ASN A 328 1.88 14.63 -8.91
CA ASN A 328 1.03 13.50 -9.29
C ASN A 328 1.64 12.12 -8.96
N ILE A 329 2.97 12.03 -8.85
CA ILE A 329 3.69 10.76 -8.61
C ILE A 329 4.01 10.59 -7.13
N LYS A 330 4.01 11.66 -6.34
CA LYS A 330 4.36 11.62 -4.92
C LYS A 330 3.47 10.67 -4.11
N GLY A 331 2.16 10.69 -4.36
CA GLY A 331 1.21 9.78 -3.70
C GLY A 331 1.52 8.31 -4.00
N PHE A 332 1.75 7.98 -5.27
CA PHE A 332 2.18 6.67 -5.71
C PHE A 332 3.49 6.22 -5.04
N ALA A 333 4.53 7.07 -5.10
CA ALA A 333 5.82 6.77 -4.50
C ALA A 333 5.72 6.59 -2.97
N PHE A 334 4.95 7.45 -2.28
CA PHE A 334 4.70 7.33 -0.85
C PHE A 334 4.11 5.97 -0.47
N VAL A 335 3.05 5.54 -1.18
CA VAL A 335 2.40 4.25 -0.92
C VAL A 335 3.35 3.09 -1.15
N ILE A 336 4.16 3.13 -2.22
CA ILE A 336 5.15 2.07 -2.47
C ILE A 336 6.21 2.05 -1.37
N MET A 337 6.73 3.21 -0.91
CA MET A 337 7.69 3.26 0.20
C MET A 337 7.15 2.59 1.47
N ILE A 338 5.94 3.00 1.88
CA ILE A 338 5.28 2.41 3.05
C ILE A 338 5.05 0.93 2.85
N GLY A 339 4.57 0.53 1.68
CA GLY A 339 4.27 -0.85 1.35
C GLY A 339 5.49 -1.76 1.36
N ILE A 340 6.66 -1.31 0.86
CA ILE A 340 7.92 -2.07 0.94
C ILE A 340 8.31 -2.30 2.39
N VAL A 341 8.26 -1.28 3.24
CA VAL A 341 8.60 -1.38 4.66
C VAL A 341 7.62 -2.31 5.38
N ALA A 342 6.32 -2.07 5.22
CA ALA A 342 5.27 -2.89 5.82
C ALA A 342 5.36 -4.35 5.38
N GLY A 343 5.50 -4.60 4.06
CA GLY A 343 5.61 -5.94 3.48
C GLY A 343 6.85 -6.70 3.95
N THR A 344 7.98 -6.01 4.11
CA THR A 344 9.19 -6.64 4.67
C THR A 344 8.97 -7.07 6.12
N ILE A 345 8.35 -6.22 6.94
CA ILE A 345 8.05 -6.51 8.34
C ILE A 345 7.00 -7.61 8.44
N SER A 346 5.91 -7.53 7.67
CA SER A 346 4.81 -8.52 7.70
C SER A 346 5.27 -9.90 7.27
N THR A 347 6.10 -9.99 6.25
CA THR A 347 6.65 -11.27 5.78
C THR A 347 7.53 -11.94 6.84
N LEU A 348 8.45 -11.19 7.47
CA LEU A 348 9.37 -11.71 8.48
C LEU A 348 8.67 -12.06 9.79
N PHE A 349 7.67 -11.30 10.20
CA PHE A 349 7.09 -11.43 11.55
C PHE A 349 5.63 -11.87 11.56
N LEU A 350 4.79 -11.44 10.63
CA LEU A 350 3.37 -11.82 10.61
C LEU A 350 3.15 -13.15 9.86
N ALA A 351 3.53 -13.21 8.58
CA ALA A 351 3.34 -14.41 7.76
C ALA A 351 4.05 -15.62 8.36
N SER A 352 5.32 -15.44 8.77
CA SER A 352 6.10 -16.50 9.40
C SER A 352 5.53 -16.97 10.76
N THR A 353 4.98 -16.04 11.56
CA THR A 353 4.35 -16.39 12.85
C THR A 353 3.07 -17.20 12.66
N ILE A 354 2.22 -16.78 11.71
CA ILE A 354 0.98 -17.50 11.40
C ILE A 354 1.30 -18.90 10.87
N ALA A 355 2.24 -19.01 9.92
CA ALA A 355 2.66 -20.29 9.37
C ALA A 355 3.26 -21.21 10.45
N LEU A 356 4.10 -20.67 11.35
CA LEU A 356 4.66 -21.40 12.48
C LEU A 356 3.58 -21.89 13.45
N ALA A 357 2.56 -21.06 13.73
CA ALA A 357 1.45 -21.45 14.61
C ALA A 357 0.68 -22.66 14.04
N PHE A 358 0.41 -22.67 12.74
CA PHE A 358 -0.19 -23.82 12.06
C PHE A 358 0.70 -25.08 12.13
N GLU A 359 2.00 -24.96 11.86
CA GLU A 359 2.92 -26.12 11.91
C GLU A 359 3.08 -26.67 13.34
N ARG A 360 3.06 -25.80 14.36
CA ARG A 360 3.03 -26.23 15.76
C ARG A 360 1.75 -27.00 16.11
N SER A 361 0.60 -26.55 15.64
CA SER A 361 -0.67 -27.25 15.86
C SER A 361 -0.66 -28.64 15.25
N LEU A 362 -0.23 -28.75 13.99
CA LEU A 362 -0.13 -30.05 13.29
C LEU A 362 0.88 -30.99 13.94
N SER A 363 1.99 -30.47 14.45
CA SER A 363 2.97 -31.30 15.18
C SER A 363 2.38 -31.85 16.45
N LYS A 364 1.60 -31.05 17.20
CA LYS A 364 0.89 -31.55 18.42
C LYS A 364 -0.13 -32.63 18.08
N ASP A 365 -0.89 -32.48 16.99
CA ASP A 365 -1.89 -33.48 16.59
C ASP A 365 -1.25 -34.78 16.12
N LYS A 366 -0.09 -34.73 15.45
CA LYS A 366 0.70 -35.90 15.10
C LYS A 366 1.20 -36.64 16.35
N ILE A 367 1.72 -35.90 17.34
CA ILE A 367 2.21 -36.46 18.60
C ILE A 367 1.05 -37.15 19.32
N LYS A 368 -0.11 -36.52 19.47
CA LYS A 368 -1.30 -37.13 20.10
C LYS A 368 -1.75 -38.41 19.39
N LYS A 369 -1.72 -38.42 18.06
CA LYS A 369 -2.07 -39.62 17.28
C LYS A 369 -1.09 -40.78 17.52
N ILE A 370 0.21 -40.49 17.60
CA ILE A 370 1.25 -41.47 17.87
C ILE A 370 1.07 -42.02 19.30
N GLU A 371 0.84 -41.15 20.29
CA GLU A 371 0.56 -41.56 21.68
C GLU A 371 -0.66 -42.45 21.76
N ALA A 372 -1.76 -42.11 21.09
CA ALA A 372 -2.98 -42.89 21.06
C ALA A 372 -2.80 -44.26 20.38
N ILE A 373 -1.97 -44.34 19.33
CA ILE A 373 -1.62 -45.61 18.68
C ILE A 373 -0.80 -46.48 19.63
N GLN A 374 0.22 -45.92 20.29
CA GLN A 374 1.05 -46.61 21.25
C GLN A 374 0.26 -47.14 22.44
N GLU A 375 -0.65 -46.34 23.02
CA GLU A 375 -1.54 -46.81 24.08
C GLU A 375 -2.44 -47.97 23.61
N ARG A 376 -2.92 -47.97 22.41
CA ARG A 376 -3.72 -49.07 21.82
C ARG A 376 -2.88 -50.31 21.62
N GLU A 377 -1.64 -50.19 21.15
CA GLU A 377 -0.72 -51.30 20.97
C GLU A 377 -0.27 -51.88 22.31
N GLU A 378 0.01 -51.03 23.33
CA GLU A 378 0.31 -51.49 24.68
C GLU A 378 -0.87 -52.23 25.34
N LYS A 379 -2.11 -51.74 25.14
CA LYS A 379 -3.31 -52.44 25.62
C LYS A 379 -3.50 -53.78 24.94
N LYS A 380 -3.35 -53.86 23.61
CA LYS A 380 -3.41 -55.12 22.86
C LYS A 380 -2.30 -56.08 23.27
N ALA A 381 -1.09 -55.62 23.50
CA ALA A 381 0.02 -56.45 23.97
C ALA A 381 -0.25 -57.01 25.38
N LYS A 382 -0.85 -56.21 26.27
CA LYS A 382 -1.26 -56.66 27.62
C LYS A 382 -2.42 -57.64 27.56
N GLU A 383 -3.39 -57.46 26.69
CA GLU A 383 -4.51 -58.40 26.48
C GLU A 383 -4.03 -59.71 25.88
N LEU A 384 -3.08 -59.73 24.94
CA LEU A 384 -2.45 -60.89 24.38
C LEU A 384 -1.60 -61.67 25.44
N ALA A 385 -0.82 -60.93 26.23
CA ALA A 385 -0.04 -61.51 27.32
C ALA A 385 -0.90 -62.13 28.45
N ASN A 386 -2.11 -61.61 28.68
CA ASN A 386 -3.08 -62.14 29.59
C ASN A 386 -3.91 -63.31 29.01
N SER A 387 -3.99 -63.43 27.69
CA SER A 387 -4.75 -64.51 27.02
C SER A 387 -3.90 -65.76 26.71
N GLU A 388 -2.57 -65.65 26.67
CA GLU A 388 -1.63 -66.75 26.52
C GLU A 388 -1.02 -67.09 27.88
N ASN A 389 -1.54 -68.15 28.50
CA ASN A 389 -0.85 -68.83 29.59
C ASN A 389 0.52 -69.32 29.09
N GLY A 390 1.59 -68.65 29.54
CA GLY A 390 2.99 -68.96 29.49
C GLY A 390 3.51 -69.88 28.38
N ASP A 391 4.46 -69.45 27.66
CA ASP A 391 5.70 -70.06 27.22
C ASP A 391 6.29 -69.66 25.87
N VAL A 392 5.74 -68.69 25.17
CA VAL A 392 6.38 -68.25 23.86
C VAL A 392 6.38 -66.71 23.67
N ALA A 393 6.84 -65.92 24.62
CA ALA A 393 6.71 -64.47 24.56
C ALA A 393 8.02 -63.65 24.56
N THR A 394 9.22 -64.27 24.49
CA THR A 394 10.48 -63.59 24.83
C THR A 394 11.18 -62.93 23.60
N GLU A 395 11.04 -63.42 22.39
CA GLU A 395 11.79 -62.89 21.24
C GLU A 395 11.05 -61.80 20.43
N ALA A 396 9.71 -61.84 20.34
CA ALA A 396 8.93 -60.83 19.63
C ALA A 396 8.82 -59.50 20.41
N SER A 397 9.05 -59.53 21.74
CA SER A 397 9.02 -58.35 22.62
C SER A 397 10.26 -57.44 22.48
N ALA A 398 11.42 -58.01 22.17
CA ALA A 398 12.68 -57.27 22.08
C ALA A 398 12.74 -56.37 20.81
N ALA A 399 12.36 -56.92 19.68
CA ALA A 399 12.37 -56.16 18.41
C ALA A 399 11.32 -55.01 18.37
N LYS A 400 10.11 -55.22 18.96
CA LYS A 400 9.10 -54.17 19.09
C LYS A 400 9.48 -53.11 20.13
N GLY A 401 10.25 -53.45 21.15
CA GLY A 401 10.74 -52.52 22.17
C GLY A 401 11.75 -51.50 21.61
N GLU A 402 12.56 -51.84 20.62
CA GLU A 402 13.47 -50.93 19.95
C GLU A 402 12.74 -49.92 19.04
N ASP A 403 11.74 -50.35 18.30
CA ASP A 403 10.93 -49.44 17.44
C ASP A 403 10.12 -48.45 18.30
N ILE A 404 9.57 -48.84 19.42
CA ILE A 404 8.87 -47.99 20.38
C ILE A 404 9.84 -47.01 21.05
N ALA A 405 11.08 -47.44 21.37
CA ALA A 405 12.11 -46.57 21.93
C ALA A 405 12.61 -45.52 20.95
N ILE A 406 12.77 -45.88 19.67
CA ILE A 406 13.14 -44.98 18.59
C ILE A 406 12.02 -43.93 18.36
N SER A 407 10.77 -44.35 18.32
CA SER A 407 9.59 -43.46 18.20
C SER A 407 9.49 -42.52 19.39
N LYS A 408 9.72 -43.00 20.65
CA LYS A 408 9.70 -42.16 21.85
C LYS A 408 10.85 -41.14 21.90
N LYS A 409 12.03 -41.49 21.40
CA LYS A 409 13.20 -40.62 21.29
C LYS A 409 12.96 -39.51 20.25
N THR A 410 12.35 -39.84 19.13
CA THR A 410 11.94 -38.88 18.06
C THR A 410 10.85 -37.94 18.58
N MET A 411 9.89 -38.44 19.34
CA MET A 411 8.83 -37.69 19.99
C MET A 411 9.36 -36.68 21.03
N MET A 412 10.30 -37.10 21.89
CA MET A 412 10.95 -36.19 22.85
C MET A 412 11.74 -35.07 22.18
N LYS A 413 12.39 -35.35 21.04
CA LYS A 413 13.06 -34.33 20.21
C LYS A 413 12.06 -33.33 19.62
N LEU A 414 10.91 -33.81 19.13
CA LEU A 414 9.84 -32.95 18.58
C LEU A 414 9.18 -32.08 19.65
N MET A 415 9.11 -32.54 20.90
CA MET A 415 8.57 -31.77 22.03
C MET A 415 9.56 -30.78 22.64
N GLY A 416 10.80 -30.71 22.16
CA GLY A 416 11.83 -29.80 22.68
C GLY A 416 12.31 -30.13 24.11
N LYS A 417 11.95 -31.30 24.66
CA LYS A 417 12.46 -31.75 25.94
C LYS A 417 13.84 -32.39 25.73
N LYS A 418 14.89 -31.67 26.09
CA LYS A 418 16.22 -32.25 26.28
C LYS A 418 16.15 -33.24 27.45
N LYS A 419 16.78 -34.40 27.28
CA LYS A 419 17.21 -35.20 28.43
C LYS A 419 18.22 -34.41 29.25
#